data_1a8f3ed4655e9285ddbb9494a135b12e
#
_entry.id   1a8f3ed4655e9285ddbb9494a135b12e
#
_cell.length_a   1.000
_cell.length_b   1.000
_cell.length_c   1.000
_cell.angle_alpha   90.00
_cell.angle_beta   90.00
_cell.angle_gamma   90.00
#
_symmetry.space_group_name_H-M   'P 1'
#
loop_
_entity.id
_entity.type
_entity.pdbx_description
1 polymer ?
#
loop_
_entity_poly.entity_id
_entity_poly.type
_entity_poly.pdbx_seq_one_letter_code
_entity_poly.pdbx_strand_id
1 'polypeptide(L)'
;GTFMGLCFAFTGIGGTVFNPIVSAIISSGPEGWRACYLIFSLVMLVGTLPFTLFVVREKPQDLGLTPLTFSSTDEKNIEVAETSSTDISADDAMKYPEFYMVAAFYALITFNQQISQYFPSYAATFAETAPAIAAATGLLAGTTMLGQAIGKVLLGALSDISVKLACFVGIFSGIVGLLMLGIKLPVLPLLLAGTFLFGIAYALTTVGSPLLVRAVFGKKDSTLIYSRIAGVSSFVSACALIIWSLIVDGSAHGFLVLFGIGIVLMSSCLALALAALKRADKRA
;
A
#
# COMPACT_ATOMS: atom_id res chain seq x y z
N GLY A 1 -0.33 15.27 0.05
CA GLY A 1 -0.75 13.92 -0.34
C GLY A 1 -0.47 13.64 -1.79
N THR A 2 -0.93 14.50 -2.70
CA THR A 2 -0.87 14.27 -4.16
C THR A 2 0.55 14.02 -4.67
N PHE A 3 1.53 14.85 -4.33
CA PHE A 3 2.93 14.66 -4.77
C PHE A 3 3.54 13.37 -4.25
N MET A 4 3.28 13.03 -2.99
CA MET A 4 3.71 11.77 -2.41
C MET A 4 3.08 10.58 -3.14
N GLY A 5 1.77 10.67 -3.43
CA GLY A 5 1.05 9.68 -4.22
C GLY A 5 1.64 9.49 -5.61
N LEU A 6 1.95 10.58 -6.30
CA LEU A 6 2.55 10.55 -7.63
C LEU A 6 3.94 9.88 -7.61
N CYS A 7 4.83 10.25 -6.69
CA CYS A 7 6.15 9.62 -6.55
C CYS A 7 6.03 8.12 -6.31
N PHE A 8 5.14 7.70 -5.41
CA PHE A 8 4.96 6.28 -5.12
C PHE A 8 4.20 5.51 -6.20
N ALA A 9 3.46 6.18 -7.10
CA ALA A 9 2.73 5.53 -8.21
C ALA A 9 3.68 4.77 -9.16
N PHE A 10 4.90 5.25 -9.36
CA PHE A 10 5.89 4.59 -10.22
C PHE A 10 6.19 3.16 -9.80
N THR A 11 6.09 2.81 -8.51
CA THR A 11 6.27 1.43 -8.06
C THR A 11 5.14 0.52 -8.57
N GLY A 12 3.91 1.02 -8.62
CA GLY A 12 2.77 0.29 -9.17
C GLY A 12 2.84 0.18 -10.71
N ILE A 13 3.27 1.25 -11.40
CA ILE A 13 3.49 1.23 -12.85
C ILE A 13 4.55 0.19 -13.21
N GLY A 14 5.68 0.18 -12.48
CA GLY A 14 6.72 -0.84 -12.64
C GLY A 14 6.16 -2.26 -12.51
N GLY A 15 5.43 -2.54 -11.42
CA GLY A 15 4.81 -3.86 -11.22
C GLY A 15 3.79 -4.23 -12.31
N THR A 16 3.02 -3.27 -12.81
CA THR A 16 2.05 -3.50 -13.90
C THR A 16 2.73 -3.99 -15.17
N VAL A 17 3.87 -3.39 -15.51
CA VAL A 17 4.63 -3.74 -16.73
C VAL A 17 5.45 -5.01 -16.52
N PHE A 18 6.17 -5.10 -15.41
CA PHE A 18 7.12 -6.19 -15.20
C PHE A 18 6.46 -7.52 -14.79
N ASN A 19 5.35 -7.53 -14.05
CA ASN A 19 4.74 -8.79 -13.61
C ASN A 19 4.31 -9.71 -14.76
N PRO A 20 3.64 -9.25 -15.84
CA PRO A 20 3.34 -10.08 -16.98
C PRO A 20 4.60 -10.59 -17.70
N ILE A 21 5.62 -9.74 -17.86
CA ILE A 21 6.90 -10.08 -18.49
C ILE A 21 7.61 -11.16 -17.69
N VAL A 22 7.74 -10.98 -16.38
CA VAL A 22 8.36 -11.94 -15.46
C VAL A 22 7.62 -13.27 -15.48
N SER A 23 6.29 -13.24 -15.46
CA SER A 23 5.46 -14.44 -15.56
C SER A 23 5.72 -15.22 -16.86
N ALA A 24 5.84 -14.52 -17.99
CA ALA A 24 6.15 -15.13 -19.28
C ALA A 24 7.57 -15.75 -19.31
N ILE A 25 8.57 -15.06 -18.75
CA ILE A 25 9.95 -15.57 -18.66
C ILE A 25 10.01 -16.82 -17.76
N ILE A 26 9.36 -16.79 -16.60
CA ILE A 26 9.33 -17.93 -15.68
C ILE A 26 8.68 -19.14 -16.35
N SER A 27 7.61 -18.93 -17.11
CA SER A 27 6.87 -19.99 -17.81
C SER A 27 7.62 -20.55 -19.03
N SER A 28 8.70 -19.92 -19.51
CA SER A 28 9.45 -20.35 -20.69
C SER A 28 10.31 -21.59 -20.47
N GLY A 29 10.56 -21.99 -19.21
CA GLY A 29 11.33 -23.16 -18.88
C GLY A 29 11.81 -23.24 -17.43
N PRO A 30 12.43 -24.37 -17.02
CA PRO A 30 12.81 -24.61 -15.63
C PRO A 30 13.85 -23.62 -15.08
N GLU A 31 14.62 -22.96 -15.93
CA GLU A 31 15.62 -21.95 -15.57
C GLU A 31 15.11 -20.51 -15.72
N GLY A 32 13.83 -20.30 -16.10
CA GLY A 32 13.25 -18.99 -16.34
C GLY A 32 13.36 -18.02 -15.14
N TRP A 33 13.25 -18.54 -13.93
CA TRP A 33 13.42 -17.75 -12.71
C TRP A 33 14.84 -17.17 -12.55
N ARG A 34 15.89 -17.91 -12.97
CA ARG A 34 17.28 -17.42 -12.96
C ARG A 34 17.48 -16.27 -13.93
N ALA A 35 16.89 -16.37 -15.13
CA ALA A 35 16.93 -15.30 -16.12
C ALA A 35 16.30 -14.01 -15.56
N CYS A 36 15.18 -14.09 -14.83
CA CYS A 36 14.57 -12.96 -14.17
C CYS A 36 15.52 -12.30 -13.15
N TYR A 37 16.16 -13.09 -12.27
CA TYR A 37 17.11 -12.56 -11.31
C TYR A 37 18.30 -11.86 -11.98
N LEU A 38 18.84 -12.42 -13.05
CA LEU A 38 19.93 -11.80 -13.80
C LEU A 38 19.52 -10.48 -14.44
N ILE A 39 18.34 -10.43 -15.07
CA ILE A 39 17.80 -9.20 -15.67
C ILE A 39 17.62 -8.11 -14.61
N PHE A 40 16.98 -8.42 -13.48
CA PHE A 40 16.79 -7.44 -12.41
C PHE A 40 18.10 -7.00 -11.79
N SER A 41 19.05 -7.92 -11.58
CA SER A 41 20.39 -7.58 -11.08
C SER A 41 21.11 -6.61 -12.02
N LEU A 42 21.02 -6.84 -13.33
CA LEU A 42 21.64 -5.95 -14.33
C LEU A 42 20.97 -4.57 -14.34
N VAL A 43 19.64 -4.52 -14.28
CA VAL A 43 18.89 -3.24 -14.22
C VAL A 43 19.26 -2.45 -12.95
N MET A 44 19.39 -3.12 -11.81
CA MET A 44 19.81 -2.46 -10.56
C MET A 44 21.25 -1.96 -10.64
N LEU A 45 22.17 -2.79 -11.16
CA LEU A 45 23.59 -2.47 -11.19
C LEU A 45 23.93 -1.37 -12.21
N VAL A 46 23.31 -1.39 -13.38
CA VAL A 46 23.62 -0.45 -14.49
C VAL A 46 22.71 0.77 -14.46
N GLY A 47 21.43 0.59 -14.11
CA GLY A 47 20.44 1.66 -14.09
C GLY A 47 20.41 2.40 -12.75
N THR A 48 20.04 1.68 -11.68
CA THR A 48 19.72 2.31 -10.40
C THR A 48 20.97 2.77 -9.65
N LEU A 49 21.99 1.92 -9.56
CA LEU A 49 23.17 2.19 -8.75
C LEU A 49 23.95 3.44 -9.20
N PRO A 50 24.29 3.63 -10.50
CA PRO A 50 24.97 4.83 -10.94
C PRO A 50 24.15 6.09 -10.73
N PHE A 51 22.84 6.02 -11.01
CA PHE A 51 21.95 7.16 -10.80
C PHE A 51 21.91 7.58 -9.32
N THR A 52 21.81 6.60 -8.41
CA THR A 52 21.79 6.87 -6.96
C THR A 52 23.12 7.46 -6.48
N LEU A 53 24.25 6.96 -6.98
CA LEU A 53 25.58 7.44 -6.54
C LEU A 53 25.93 8.82 -7.08
N PHE A 54 25.56 9.12 -8.33
CA PHE A 54 26.05 10.33 -9.01
C PHE A 54 25.01 11.47 -9.09
N VAL A 55 23.71 11.14 -9.10
CA VAL A 55 22.64 12.13 -9.32
C VAL A 55 21.92 12.49 -8.01
N VAL A 56 21.60 11.50 -7.18
CA VAL A 56 20.83 11.74 -5.95
C VAL A 56 21.69 12.46 -4.91
N ARG A 57 21.15 13.55 -4.35
CA ARG A 57 21.73 14.32 -3.24
C ARG A 57 20.79 14.27 -2.04
N GLU A 58 21.38 14.34 -0.84
CA GLU A 58 20.62 14.22 0.40
C GLU A 58 19.74 15.45 0.65
N LYS A 59 20.25 16.63 0.34
CA LYS A 59 19.57 17.90 0.61
C LYS A 59 19.53 18.79 -0.63
N PRO A 60 18.44 19.55 -0.88
CA PRO A 60 18.35 20.52 -1.95
C PRO A 60 19.45 21.60 -1.87
N GLN A 61 19.84 21.97 -0.64
CA GLN A 61 20.90 22.96 -0.38
C GLN A 61 22.26 22.53 -0.93
N ASP A 62 22.54 21.24 -1.04
CA ASP A 62 23.79 20.71 -1.61
C ASP A 62 23.93 21.03 -3.10
N LEU A 63 22.81 21.38 -3.75
CA LEU A 63 22.73 21.84 -5.14
C LEU A 63 22.48 23.36 -5.25
N GLY A 64 22.54 24.11 -4.15
CA GLY A 64 22.23 25.54 -4.11
C GLY A 64 20.74 25.85 -4.36
N LEU A 65 19.85 24.86 -4.20
CA LEU A 65 18.42 24.98 -4.37
C LEU A 65 17.74 25.24 -3.03
N THR A 66 16.76 26.13 -3.02
CA THR A 66 15.85 26.29 -1.88
C THR A 66 14.71 25.28 -1.98
N PRO A 67 14.23 24.68 -0.86
CA PRO A 67 13.05 23.85 -0.87
C PRO A 67 11.86 24.62 -1.46
N LEU A 68 11.06 23.97 -2.32
CA LEU A 68 9.83 24.53 -2.86
C LEU A 68 8.84 24.73 -1.71
N THR A 69 8.78 25.93 -1.18
CA THR A 69 7.66 26.41 -0.39
C THR A 69 6.63 26.97 -1.36
N PHE A 70 5.45 26.37 -1.45
CA PHE A 70 4.33 27.00 -2.13
C PHE A 70 3.92 28.21 -1.28
N SER A 71 4.45 29.37 -1.64
CA SER A 71 4.03 30.67 -1.13
C SER A 71 2.59 30.92 -1.61
N SER A 72 1.60 30.48 -0.85
CA SER A 72 0.37 31.26 -0.84
C SER A 72 0.67 32.59 -0.15
N THR A 73 0.22 33.66 -0.71
CA THR A 73 0.47 35.09 -0.46
C THR A 73 0.29 35.61 1.00
N ASP A 74 0.60 34.83 2.01
CA ASP A 74 0.46 35.15 3.40
C ASP A 74 1.69 34.76 4.23
N GLU A 75 2.80 35.47 4.00
CA GLU A 75 4.02 35.32 4.83
C GLU A 75 3.77 35.63 6.33
N LYS A 76 2.67 36.29 6.69
CA LYS A 76 2.30 36.58 8.08
C LYS A 76 1.58 35.41 8.80
N ASN A 77 1.08 34.42 8.05
CA ASN A 77 0.40 33.24 8.63
C ASN A 77 1.30 32.01 8.75
N ILE A 78 2.54 32.04 8.23
CA ILE A 78 3.45 30.89 8.24
C ILE A 78 4.09 30.68 9.61
N GLU A 79 4.42 31.74 10.34
CA GLU A 79 4.93 31.63 11.72
C GLU A 79 3.87 31.15 12.73
N VAL A 80 2.57 31.41 12.45
CA VAL A 80 1.46 30.94 13.30
C VAL A 80 1.01 29.53 12.93
N ALA A 81 1.27 29.09 11.69
CA ALA A 81 0.94 27.72 11.22
C ALA A 81 2.00 26.67 11.58
N GLU A 82 3.19 27.07 12.03
CA GLU A 82 4.25 26.12 12.44
C GLU A 82 4.08 25.60 13.87
N THR A 83 3.24 26.22 14.68
CA THR A 83 2.87 25.73 16.02
C THR A 83 1.37 25.46 16.07
N SER A 84 0.89 24.46 15.32
CA SER A 84 -0.43 23.92 15.60
C SER A 84 -0.38 23.23 16.97
N SER A 85 -1.36 23.51 17.82
CA SER A 85 -1.53 22.94 19.17
C SER A 85 -1.58 21.39 19.20
N THR A 86 -1.46 20.76 18.06
CA THR A 86 -1.51 19.33 17.82
C THR A 86 -0.15 18.65 17.58
N ASP A 87 0.96 19.42 17.53
CA ASP A 87 2.28 18.83 17.30
C ASP A 87 2.78 18.10 18.54
N ILE A 88 2.79 16.77 18.47
CA ILE A 88 3.21 15.87 19.56
C ILE A 88 4.60 15.32 19.25
N SER A 89 5.47 15.32 20.28
CA SER A 89 6.78 14.70 20.17
C SER A 89 6.67 13.18 20.01
N ALA A 90 7.65 12.56 19.37
CA ALA A 90 7.66 11.11 19.15
C ALA A 90 7.68 10.30 20.46
N ASP A 91 8.22 10.85 21.54
CA ASP A 91 8.29 10.18 22.85
C ASP A 91 6.94 10.32 23.60
N ASP A 92 6.26 11.44 23.43
CA ASP A 92 4.94 11.64 24.01
C ASP A 92 3.85 10.90 23.23
N ALA A 93 4.00 10.74 21.92
CA ALA A 93 3.02 10.04 21.09
C ALA A 93 2.69 8.64 21.61
N MET A 94 3.68 7.92 22.12
CA MET A 94 3.52 6.57 22.68
C MET A 94 2.66 6.53 23.96
N LYS A 95 2.44 7.67 24.63
CA LYS A 95 1.57 7.76 25.81
C LYS A 95 0.08 7.86 25.45
N TYR A 96 -0.22 8.16 24.18
CA TYR A 96 -1.59 8.31 23.70
C TYR A 96 -2.15 7.03 23.10
N PRO A 97 -3.39 6.65 23.38
CA PRO A 97 -4.02 5.45 22.81
C PRO A 97 -4.15 5.52 21.29
N GLU A 98 -4.17 6.71 20.69
CA GLU A 98 -4.18 6.92 19.25
C GLU A 98 -2.94 6.33 18.57
N PHE A 99 -1.78 6.30 19.25
CA PHE A 99 -0.57 5.67 18.73
C PHE A 99 -0.79 4.17 18.47
N TYR A 100 -1.37 3.48 19.42
CA TYR A 100 -1.65 2.04 19.31
C TYR A 100 -2.78 1.77 18.30
N MET A 101 -3.76 2.66 18.16
CA MET A 101 -4.80 2.55 17.14
C MET A 101 -4.22 2.67 15.73
N VAL A 102 -3.35 3.66 15.49
CA VAL A 102 -2.68 3.85 14.19
C VAL A 102 -1.68 2.73 13.92
N ALA A 103 -0.96 2.25 14.94
CA ALA A 103 -0.06 1.11 14.83
C ALA A 103 -0.83 -0.18 14.48
N ALA A 104 -1.96 -0.44 15.13
CA ALA A 104 -2.83 -1.57 14.80
C ALA A 104 -3.43 -1.44 13.39
N PHE A 105 -3.89 -0.26 13.00
CA PHE A 105 -4.35 0.02 11.64
C PHE A 105 -3.25 -0.34 10.62
N TYR A 106 -2.03 0.15 10.81
CA TYR A 106 -0.94 -0.09 9.86
C TYR A 106 -0.52 -1.56 9.85
N ALA A 107 -0.44 -2.21 10.99
CA ALA A 107 -0.16 -3.64 11.08
C ALA A 107 -1.22 -4.49 10.36
N LEU A 108 -2.50 -4.21 10.58
CA LEU A 108 -3.60 -4.96 9.95
C LEU A 108 -3.71 -4.71 8.45
N ILE A 109 -3.50 -3.47 7.99
CA ILE A 109 -3.58 -3.17 6.55
C ILE A 109 -2.39 -3.76 5.80
N THR A 110 -1.18 -3.78 6.38
CA THR A 110 -0.01 -4.44 5.79
C THR A 110 -0.12 -5.96 5.82
N PHE A 111 -0.70 -6.53 6.87
CA PHE A 111 -1.04 -7.95 6.95
C PHE A 111 -2.00 -8.34 5.83
N ASN A 112 -3.06 -7.56 5.66
CA ASN A 112 -4.10 -7.82 4.66
C ASN A 112 -3.60 -7.63 3.22
N GLN A 113 -2.68 -6.69 2.99
CA GLN A 113 -2.09 -6.47 1.66
C GLN A 113 -1.38 -7.72 1.11
N GLN A 114 -0.86 -8.61 1.97
CA GLN A 114 -0.20 -9.84 1.55
C GLN A 114 -1.15 -10.84 0.86
N ILE A 115 -2.46 -10.66 0.98
CA ILE A 115 -3.46 -11.42 0.22
C ILE A 115 -3.20 -11.33 -1.29
N SER A 116 -2.69 -10.20 -1.78
CA SER A 116 -2.39 -10.00 -3.21
C SER A 116 -1.37 -11.02 -3.76
N GLN A 117 -0.49 -11.55 -2.92
CA GLN A 117 0.49 -12.57 -3.31
C GLN A 117 -0.17 -13.92 -3.66
N TYR A 118 -1.41 -14.13 -3.22
CA TYR A 118 -2.16 -15.35 -3.46
C TYR A 118 -3.09 -15.26 -4.69
N PHE A 119 -3.22 -14.11 -5.33
CA PHE A 119 -4.04 -13.96 -6.54
C PHE A 119 -3.58 -14.83 -7.71
N PRO A 120 -2.26 -14.99 -7.98
CA PRO A 120 -1.80 -15.94 -8.98
C PRO A 120 -2.19 -17.40 -8.66
N SER A 121 -2.03 -17.82 -7.40
CA SER A 121 -2.42 -19.16 -6.95
C SER A 121 -3.95 -19.36 -6.99
N TYR A 122 -4.72 -18.30 -6.68
CA TYR A 122 -6.17 -18.31 -6.82
C TYR A 122 -6.59 -18.49 -8.29
N ALA A 123 -5.94 -17.80 -9.25
CA ALA A 123 -6.19 -18.00 -10.67
C ALA A 123 -5.91 -19.44 -11.12
N ALA A 124 -4.87 -20.06 -10.58
CA ALA A 124 -4.53 -21.46 -10.89
C ALA A 124 -5.63 -22.46 -10.47
N THR A 125 -6.49 -22.13 -9.50
CA THR A 125 -7.62 -22.98 -9.11
C THR A 125 -8.68 -23.13 -10.21
N PHE A 126 -8.66 -22.29 -11.25
CA PHE A 126 -9.54 -22.36 -12.39
C PHE A 126 -8.97 -23.19 -13.56
N ALA A 127 -7.84 -23.89 -13.39
CA ALA A 127 -7.17 -24.60 -14.47
C ALA A 127 -8.08 -25.57 -15.23
N GLU A 128 -8.94 -26.31 -14.52
CA GLU A 128 -9.85 -27.30 -15.12
C GLU A 128 -11.12 -26.63 -15.72
N THR A 129 -11.61 -25.56 -15.13
CA THR A 129 -12.88 -24.92 -15.54
C THR A 129 -12.69 -23.78 -16.53
N ALA A 130 -11.59 -23.05 -16.45
CA ALA A 130 -11.26 -21.90 -17.29
C ALA A 130 -9.75 -21.75 -17.47
N PRO A 131 -9.10 -22.55 -18.34
CA PRO A 131 -7.63 -22.53 -18.53
C PRO A 131 -7.07 -21.14 -18.89
N ALA A 132 -7.85 -20.32 -19.60
CA ALA A 132 -7.46 -18.94 -19.92
C ALA A 132 -7.25 -18.06 -18.67
N ILE A 133 -8.00 -18.30 -17.61
CA ILE A 133 -7.82 -17.59 -16.32
C ILE A 133 -6.57 -18.08 -15.62
N ALA A 134 -6.36 -19.38 -15.60
CA ALA A 134 -5.15 -19.96 -15.02
C ALA A 134 -3.87 -19.49 -15.73
N ALA A 135 -3.93 -19.24 -17.05
CA ALA A 135 -2.83 -18.64 -17.80
C ALA A 135 -2.65 -17.14 -17.54
N ALA A 136 -3.65 -16.45 -17.00
CA ALA A 136 -3.66 -15.00 -16.79
C ALA A 136 -3.09 -14.56 -15.42
N THR A 137 -2.30 -15.41 -14.73
CA THR A 137 -1.72 -15.13 -13.40
C THR A 137 -0.95 -13.83 -13.34
N GLY A 138 -0.10 -13.56 -14.34
CA GLY A 138 0.67 -12.32 -14.45
C GLY A 138 -0.20 -11.08 -14.67
N LEU A 139 -1.37 -11.22 -15.34
CA LEU A 139 -2.32 -10.14 -15.53
C LEU A 139 -3.02 -9.77 -14.20
N LEU A 140 -3.40 -10.76 -13.38
CA LEU A 140 -3.99 -10.48 -12.06
C LEU A 140 -3.01 -9.73 -11.16
N ALA A 141 -1.75 -10.16 -11.13
CA ALA A 141 -0.70 -9.44 -10.41
C ALA A 141 -0.48 -8.02 -10.99
N GLY A 142 -0.42 -7.90 -12.32
CA GLY A 142 -0.27 -6.62 -13.00
C GLY A 142 -1.42 -5.65 -12.74
N THR A 143 -2.68 -6.12 -12.79
CA THR A 143 -3.85 -5.28 -12.50
C THR A 143 -3.92 -4.84 -11.03
N THR A 144 -3.46 -5.67 -10.09
CA THR A 144 -3.30 -5.25 -8.69
C THR A 144 -2.32 -4.08 -8.58
N MET A 145 -1.18 -4.16 -9.27
CA MET A 145 -0.18 -3.10 -9.27
C MET A 145 -0.66 -1.83 -9.99
N LEU A 146 -1.44 -1.98 -11.05
CA LEU A 146 -2.11 -0.84 -11.71
C LEU A 146 -3.10 -0.16 -10.77
N GLY A 147 -3.92 -0.94 -10.07
CA GLY A 147 -4.81 -0.43 -9.02
C GLY A 147 -4.05 0.30 -7.93
N GLN A 148 -2.90 -0.23 -7.51
CA GLN A 148 -2.01 0.42 -6.55
C GLN A 148 -1.45 1.75 -7.08
N ALA A 149 -1.02 1.81 -8.34
CA ALA A 149 -0.49 3.04 -8.95
C ALA A 149 -1.55 4.15 -8.96
N ILE A 150 -2.74 3.83 -9.49
CA ILE A 150 -3.88 4.77 -9.54
C ILE A 150 -4.34 5.11 -8.12
N GLY A 151 -4.42 4.11 -7.24
CA GLY A 151 -4.80 4.28 -5.84
C GLY A 151 -3.89 5.25 -5.09
N LYS A 152 -2.58 5.21 -5.31
CA LYS A 152 -1.62 6.12 -4.67
C LYS A 152 -1.87 7.58 -5.04
N VAL A 153 -2.13 7.85 -6.32
CA VAL A 153 -2.46 9.21 -6.78
C VAL A 153 -3.85 9.61 -6.25
N LEU A 154 -4.84 8.75 -6.41
CA LEU A 154 -6.23 9.00 -5.97
C LEU A 154 -6.31 9.26 -4.46
N LEU A 155 -5.77 8.35 -3.65
CA LEU A 155 -5.82 8.46 -2.19
C LEU A 155 -4.93 9.60 -1.69
N GLY A 156 -3.82 9.90 -2.39
CA GLY A 156 -3.01 11.07 -2.14
C GLY A 156 -3.81 12.36 -2.31
N ALA A 157 -4.49 12.52 -3.44
CA ALA A 157 -5.34 13.68 -3.73
C ALA A 157 -6.55 13.78 -2.77
N LEU A 158 -7.22 12.66 -2.48
CA LEU A 158 -8.31 12.61 -1.51
C LEU A 158 -7.85 12.98 -0.08
N SER A 159 -6.62 12.61 0.28
CA SER A 159 -6.05 12.97 1.59
C SER A 159 -5.80 14.47 1.75
N ASP A 160 -5.56 15.18 0.66
CA ASP A 160 -5.43 16.64 0.68
C ASP A 160 -6.77 17.33 0.99
N ILE A 161 -7.90 16.67 0.67
CA ILE A 161 -9.26 17.13 1.01
C ILE A 161 -9.64 16.60 2.39
N SER A 162 -9.52 15.29 2.62
CA SER A 162 -9.84 14.65 3.90
C SER A 162 -9.19 13.27 4.02
N VAL A 163 -8.38 13.08 5.04
CA VAL A 163 -7.77 11.78 5.36
C VAL A 163 -8.84 10.73 5.70
N LYS A 164 -9.95 11.13 6.32
CA LYS A 164 -11.10 10.25 6.60
C LYS A 164 -11.69 9.69 5.30
N LEU A 165 -11.88 10.54 4.30
CA LEU A 165 -12.42 10.16 2.99
C LEU A 165 -11.46 9.23 2.25
N ALA A 166 -10.16 9.52 2.26
CA ALA A 166 -9.15 8.67 1.65
C ALA A 166 -9.13 7.25 2.26
N CYS A 167 -9.15 7.15 3.60
CA CYS A 167 -9.23 5.86 4.29
C CYS A 167 -10.53 5.11 3.94
N PHE A 168 -11.67 5.80 3.91
CA PHE A 168 -12.95 5.18 3.57
C PHE A 168 -12.95 4.64 2.14
N VAL A 169 -12.57 5.44 1.15
CA VAL A 169 -12.53 5.04 -0.28
C VAL A 169 -11.55 3.89 -0.49
N GLY A 170 -10.35 3.97 0.09
CA GLY A 170 -9.35 2.91 -0.05
C GLY A 170 -9.82 1.58 0.54
N ILE A 171 -10.35 1.58 1.76
CA ILE A 171 -10.82 0.36 2.42
C ILE A 171 -12.06 -0.19 1.73
N PHE A 172 -13.02 0.66 1.37
CA PHE A 172 -14.24 0.24 0.67
C PHE A 172 -13.92 -0.41 -0.68
N SER A 173 -13.00 0.16 -1.46
CA SER A 173 -12.56 -0.44 -2.73
C SER A 173 -11.96 -1.84 -2.51
N GLY A 174 -11.15 -2.01 -1.46
CA GLY A 174 -10.58 -3.32 -1.13
C GLY A 174 -11.63 -4.36 -0.73
N ILE A 175 -12.61 -3.97 0.09
CA ILE A 175 -13.72 -4.85 0.48
C ILE A 175 -14.51 -5.29 -0.77
N VAL A 176 -14.88 -4.35 -1.65
CA VAL A 176 -15.57 -4.67 -2.91
C VAL A 176 -14.71 -5.59 -3.78
N GLY A 177 -13.40 -5.32 -3.87
CA GLY A 177 -12.46 -6.18 -4.61
C GLY A 177 -12.44 -7.62 -4.10
N LEU A 178 -12.33 -7.81 -2.78
CA LEU A 178 -12.36 -9.16 -2.17
C LEU A 178 -13.71 -9.84 -2.30
N LEU A 179 -14.83 -9.10 -2.23
CA LEU A 179 -16.17 -9.64 -2.49
C LEU A 179 -16.29 -10.15 -3.93
N MET A 180 -15.83 -9.39 -4.92
CA MET A 180 -15.84 -9.81 -6.34
C MET A 180 -15.04 -11.08 -6.56
N LEU A 181 -13.87 -11.22 -5.93
CA LEU A 181 -13.07 -12.44 -5.98
C LEU A 181 -13.75 -13.60 -5.26
N GLY A 182 -14.42 -13.34 -4.14
CA GLY A 182 -15.13 -14.35 -3.35
C GLY A 182 -16.33 -14.97 -4.04
N ILE A 183 -16.93 -14.33 -5.05
CA ILE A 183 -18.04 -14.90 -5.86
C ILE A 183 -17.57 -16.16 -6.61
N LYS A 184 -16.27 -16.31 -6.86
CA LYS A 184 -15.63 -17.48 -7.51
C LYS A 184 -16.22 -17.78 -8.91
N LEU A 185 -16.63 -16.77 -9.65
CA LEU A 185 -17.06 -16.92 -11.03
C LEU A 185 -15.85 -16.97 -11.97
N PRO A 186 -15.82 -17.91 -12.95
CA PRO A 186 -14.72 -18.02 -13.93
C PRO A 186 -14.84 -16.95 -15.03
N VAL A 187 -14.91 -15.66 -14.64
CA VAL A 187 -15.04 -14.52 -15.54
C VAL A 187 -13.83 -13.62 -15.38
N LEU A 188 -12.89 -13.67 -16.34
CA LEU A 188 -11.62 -12.95 -16.26
C LEU A 188 -11.80 -11.43 -15.99
N PRO A 189 -12.68 -10.68 -16.68
CA PRO A 189 -12.88 -9.27 -16.36
C PRO A 189 -13.31 -8.99 -14.92
N LEU A 190 -14.11 -9.88 -14.31
CA LEU A 190 -14.52 -9.76 -12.90
C LEU A 190 -13.34 -9.92 -11.96
N LEU A 191 -12.48 -10.90 -12.23
CA LEU A 191 -11.27 -11.14 -11.42
C LEU A 191 -10.28 -9.98 -11.55
N LEU A 192 -10.08 -9.45 -12.77
CA LEU A 192 -9.23 -8.29 -13.00
C LEU A 192 -9.77 -7.04 -12.29
N ALA A 193 -11.09 -6.81 -12.34
CA ALA A 193 -11.70 -5.69 -11.61
C ALA A 193 -11.55 -5.86 -10.08
N GLY A 194 -11.74 -7.07 -9.57
CA GLY A 194 -11.55 -7.37 -8.14
C GLY A 194 -10.12 -7.12 -7.68
N THR A 195 -9.11 -7.60 -8.42
CA THR A 195 -7.69 -7.38 -8.12
C THR A 195 -7.29 -5.92 -8.26
N PHE A 196 -7.85 -5.20 -9.24
CA PHE A 196 -7.63 -3.76 -9.41
C PHE A 196 -8.16 -2.96 -8.22
N LEU A 197 -9.40 -3.21 -7.78
CA LEU A 197 -10.00 -2.54 -6.63
C LEU A 197 -9.25 -2.84 -5.33
N PHE A 198 -8.78 -4.07 -5.15
CA PHE A 198 -7.91 -4.43 -4.04
C PHE A 198 -6.58 -3.67 -4.11
N GLY A 199 -6.03 -3.48 -5.31
CA GLY A 199 -4.84 -2.67 -5.55
C GLY A 199 -4.99 -1.23 -5.07
N ILE A 200 -6.17 -0.61 -5.23
CA ILE A 200 -6.44 0.73 -4.68
C ILE A 200 -6.30 0.72 -3.14
N ALA A 201 -6.85 -0.28 -2.47
CA ALA A 201 -6.69 -0.42 -1.01
C ALA A 201 -5.22 -0.62 -0.61
N TYR A 202 -4.44 -1.33 -1.41
CA TYR A 202 -3.01 -1.53 -1.19
C TYR A 202 -2.25 -0.19 -1.08
N ALA A 203 -2.70 0.86 -1.77
CA ALA A 203 -2.08 2.18 -1.70
C ALA A 203 -2.15 2.82 -0.30
N LEU A 204 -3.09 2.40 0.56
CA LEU A 204 -3.17 2.88 1.95
C LEU A 204 -1.93 2.56 2.77
N THR A 205 -1.22 1.46 2.48
CA THR A 205 -0.01 1.07 3.21
C THR A 205 1.15 2.04 3.00
N THR A 206 1.25 2.61 1.80
CA THR A 206 2.38 3.47 1.41
C THR A 206 2.06 4.96 1.49
N VAL A 207 0.84 5.36 1.15
CA VAL A 207 0.41 6.77 1.13
C VAL A 207 -0.51 7.09 2.30
N GLY A 208 -1.51 6.25 2.54
CA GLY A 208 -2.52 6.51 3.57
C GLY A 208 -1.96 6.48 4.99
N SER A 209 -1.08 5.52 5.30
CA SER A 209 -0.56 5.33 6.66
C SER A 209 0.29 6.51 7.15
N PRO A 210 1.30 7.01 6.41
CA PRO A 210 2.06 8.19 6.86
C PRO A 210 1.19 9.46 6.91
N LEU A 211 0.20 9.59 6.02
CA LEU A 211 -0.73 10.72 6.06
C LEU A 211 -1.68 10.63 7.27
N LEU A 212 -2.10 9.43 7.67
CA LEU A 212 -2.88 9.20 8.88
C LEU A 212 -2.07 9.57 10.14
N VAL A 213 -0.80 9.16 10.22
CA VAL A 213 0.11 9.54 11.31
C VAL A 213 0.20 11.06 11.42
N ARG A 214 0.42 11.74 10.28
CA ARG A 214 0.52 13.19 10.23
C ARG A 214 -0.80 13.88 10.63
N ALA A 215 -1.95 13.32 10.27
CA ALA A 215 -3.25 13.85 10.63
C ALA A 215 -3.56 13.72 12.14
N VAL A 216 -3.03 12.65 12.78
CA VAL A 216 -3.29 12.37 14.21
C VAL A 216 -2.29 13.06 15.13
N PHE A 217 -1.00 13.17 14.75
CA PHE A 217 0.09 13.62 15.64
C PHE A 217 0.73 14.94 15.22
N GLY A 218 0.31 15.54 14.09
CA GLY A 218 0.90 16.79 13.58
C GLY A 218 2.10 16.52 12.65
N LYS A 219 2.85 17.60 12.34
CA LYS A 219 3.93 17.56 11.33
C LYS A 219 5.31 17.32 11.94
N LYS A 220 5.57 17.83 13.12
CA LYS A 220 6.92 17.96 13.72
C LYS A 220 7.69 16.64 13.72
N ASP A 221 7.20 15.61 14.37
CA ASP A 221 7.89 14.31 14.54
C ASP A 221 7.19 13.16 13.78
N SER A 222 6.31 13.48 12.82
CA SER A 222 5.50 12.49 12.12
C SER A 222 6.33 11.38 11.45
N THR A 223 7.49 11.70 10.91
CA THR A 223 8.37 10.72 10.29
C THR A 223 8.95 9.73 11.31
N LEU A 224 9.35 10.22 12.50
CA LEU A 224 9.88 9.38 13.57
C LEU A 224 8.78 8.50 14.18
N ILE A 225 7.58 9.05 14.39
CA ILE A 225 6.41 8.29 14.85
C ILE A 225 6.06 7.19 13.84
N TYR A 226 6.01 7.55 12.56
CA TYR A 226 5.75 6.59 11.48
C TYR A 226 6.79 5.47 11.42
N SER A 227 8.09 5.79 11.57
CA SER A 227 9.15 4.78 11.54
C SER A 227 9.04 3.76 12.68
N ARG A 228 8.66 4.21 13.89
CA ARG A 228 8.40 3.31 15.03
C ARG A 228 7.23 2.35 14.74
N ILE A 229 6.15 2.88 14.17
CA ILE A 229 4.96 2.09 13.78
C ILE A 229 5.31 1.12 12.65
N ALA A 230 6.08 1.57 11.65
CA ALA A 230 6.46 0.77 10.50
C ALA A 230 7.35 -0.44 10.87
N GLY A 231 8.23 -0.29 11.87
CA GLY A 231 9.05 -1.39 12.37
C GLY A 231 8.21 -2.57 12.86
N VAL A 232 7.19 -2.32 13.68
CA VAL A 232 6.25 -3.35 14.16
C VAL A 232 5.45 -3.96 13.00
N SER A 233 4.96 -3.13 12.09
CA SER A 233 4.15 -3.58 10.95
C SER A 233 4.95 -4.45 9.98
N SER A 234 6.25 -4.22 9.82
CA SER A 234 7.12 -5.05 8.98
C SER A 234 7.22 -6.47 9.51
N PHE A 235 7.32 -6.65 10.83
CA PHE A 235 7.30 -7.97 11.44
C PHE A 235 5.96 -8.69 11.24
N VAL A 236 4.85 -7.99 11.46
CA VAL A 236 3.50 -8.52 11.23
C VAL A 236 3.31 -8.93 9.76
N SER A 237 3.79 -8.12 8.82
CA SER A 237 3.73 -8.40 7.39
C SER A 237 4.53 -9.66 7.00
N ALA A 238 5.70 -9.88 7.61
CA ALA A 238 6.49 -11.08 7.37
C ALA A 238 5.76 -12.37 7.84
N CYS A 239 5.08 -12.32 8.98
CA CYS A 239 4.27 -13.44 9.47
C CYS A 239 3.01 -13.69 8.64
N ALA A 240 2.51 -12.66 7.95
CA ALA A 240 1.25 -12.74 7.20
C ALA A 240 1.27 -13.81 6.11
N LEU A 241 2.37 -13.95 5.36
CA LEU A 241 2.48 -14.94 4.28
C LEU A 241 2.32 -16.37 4.81
N ILE A 242 2.94 -16.67 5.96
CA ILE A 242 2.84 -18.00 6.57
C ILE A 242 1.40 -18.27 7.02
N ILE A 243 0.78 -17.29 7.69
CA ILE A 243 -0.59 -17.43 8.19
C ILE A 243 -1.57 -17.59 7.04
N TRP A 244 -1.43 -16.80 5.98
CA TRP A 244 -2.29 -16.91 4.79
C TRP A 244 -2.11 -18.25 4.05
N SER A 245 -0.88 -18.78 3.96
CA SER A 245 -0.63 -20.11 3.40
C SER A 245 -1.36 -21.19 4.19
N LEU A 246 -1.23 -21.18 5.52
CA LEU A 246 -1.92 -22.15 6.38
C LEU A 246 -3.44 -22.10 6.21
N ILE A 247 -4.02 -20.92 6.01
CA ILE A 247 -5.46 -20.76 5.78
C ILE A 247 -5.86 -21.29 4.40
N VAL A 248 -5.09 -21.00 3.36
CA VAL A 248 -5.36 -21.44 1.99
C VAL A 248 -5.25 -22.96 1.88
N ASP A 249 -4.19 -23.53 2.45
CA ASP A 249 -3.90 -24.96 2.34
C ASP A 249 -4.73 -25.81 3.34
N GLY A 250 -5.24 -25.19 4.39
CA GLY A 250 -5.96 -25.86 5.48
C GLY A 250 -7.39 -26.31 5.17
N SER A 251 -7.99 -25.87 4.05
CA SER A 251 -9.35 -26.24 3.70
C SER A 251 -9.65 -26.20 2.19
N ALA A 252 -10.62 -27.01 1.75
CA ALA A 252 -11.12 -26.97 0.37
C ALA A 252 -11.69 -25.60 -0.06
N HIS A 253 -12.03 -24.74 0.89
CA HIS A 253 -12.55 -23.38 0.68
C HIS A 253 -11.56 -22.31 1.16
N GLY A 254 -10.26 -22.63 1.26
CA GLY A 254 -9.23 -21.78 1.84
C GLY A 254 -9.20 -20.36 1.29
N PHE A 255 -9.34 -20.18 -0.03
CA PHE A 255 -9.42 -18.83 -0.64
C PHE A 255 -10.66 -18.03 -0.20
N LEU A 256 -11.81 -18.71 -0.03
CA LEU A 256 -13.02 -18.03 0.41
C LEU A 256 -12.88 -17.56 1.87
N VAL A 257 -12.27 -18.39 2.70
CA VAL A 257 -11.94 -18.05 4.09
C VAL A 257 -10.93 -16.88 4.14
N LEU A 258 -9.89 -16.93 3.31
CA LEU A 258 -8.89 -15.87 3.18
C LEU A 258 -9.55 -14.54 2.83
N PHE A 259 -10.43 -14.50 1.82
CA PHE A 259 -11.14 -13.27 1.43
C PHE A 259 -12.09 -12.80 2.52
N GLY A 260 -12.81 -13.71 3.17
CA GLY A 260 -13.72 -13.39 4.28
C GLY A 260 -12.98 -12.75 5.47
N ILE A 261 -11.89 -13.35 5.91
CA ILE A 261 -11.05 -12.77 6.97
C ILE A 261 -10.48 -11.42 6.51
N GLY A 262 -10.03 -11.31 5.26
CA GLY A 262 -9.54 -10.07 4.68
C GLY A 262 -10.55 -8.92 4.77
N ILE A 263 -11.83 -9.19 4.48
CA ILE A 263 -12.93 -8.22 4.60
C ILE A 263 -13.13 -7.78 6.06
N VAL A 264 -13.11 -8.72 7.01
CA VAL A 264 -13.25 -8.40 8.44
C VAL A 264 -12.09 -7.53 8.92
N LEU A 265 -10.86 -7.87 8.53
CA LEU A 265 -9.68 -7.08 8.88
C LEU A 265 -9.73 -5.67 8.27
N MET A 266 -10.15 -5.52 7.01
CA MET A 266 -10.34 -4.19 6.39
C MET A 266 -11.40 -3.37 7.11
N SER A 267 -12.52 -3.98 7.51
CA SER A 267 -13.56 -3.32 8.28
C SER A 267 -13.04 -2.84 9.64
N SER A 268 -12.21 -3.65 10.29
CA SER A 268 -11.52 -3.29 11.55
C SER A 268 -10.53 -2.14 11.34
N CYS A 269 -9.80 -2.13 10.23
CA CYS A 269 -8.91 -1.01 9.86
C CYS A 269 -9.69 0.30 9.73
N LEU A 270 -10.86 0.28 9.08
CA LEU A 270 -11.69 1.48 8.96
C LEU A 270 -12.12 2.01 10.32
N ALA A 271 -12.59 1.13 11.19
CA ALA A 271 -13.00 1.50 12.54
C ALA A 271 -11.84 2.12 13.35
N LEU A 272 -10.64 1.53 13.28
CA LEU A 272 -9.43 2.05 13.95
C LEU A 272 -9.02 3.43 13.42
N ALA A 273 -8.98 3.61 12.08
CA ALA A 273 -8.62 4.89 11.47
C ALA A 273 -9.60 6.00 11.88
N LEU A 274 -10.90 5.74 11.79
CA LEU A 274 -11.93 6.70 12.17
C LEU A 274 -11.91 7.01 13.67
N ALA A 275 -11.68 6.01 14.54
CA ALA A 275 -11.57 6.21 15.97
C ALA A 275 -10.33 7.05 16.34
N ALA A 276 -9.18 6.80 15.71
CA ALA A 276 -7.96 7.58 15.92
C ALA A 276 -8.15 9.04 15.52
N LEU A 277 -8.72 9.30 14.34
CA LEU A 277 -8.99 10.65 13.85
C LEU A 277 -10.02 11.40 14.73
N LYS A 278 -11.10 10.71 15.15
CA LYS A 278 -12.10 11.31 16.04
C LYS A 278 -11.52 11.70 17.40
N ARG A 279 -10.57 10.93 17.92
CA ARG A 279 -9.89 11.24 19.18
C ARG A 279 -8.90 12.40 19.01
N ALA A 280 -8.16 12.43 17.89
CA ALA A 280 -7.28 13.53 17.56
C ALA A 280 -8.06 14.86 17.45
N ASP A 281 -9.21 14.86 16.76
CA ASP A 281 -10.10 16.03 16.65
C ASP A 281 -10.62 16.53 18.01
N LYS A 282 -10.78 15.66 19.01
CA LYS A 282 -11.23 16.06 20.36
C LYS A 282 -10.11 16.62 21.22
N ARG A 283 -8.86 16.36 20.85
CA ARG A 283 -7.68 16.83 21.56
C ARG A 283 -7.18 18.18 21.03
N ALA A 284 -7.43 18.49 19.75
CA ALA A 284 -7.14 19.78 19.12
C ALA A 284 -8.12 20.86 19.58
#